data_e55de23c2c2ba5872a4cd849dcfed99d
#
_entry.id   e55de23c2c2ba5872a4cd849dcfed99d
#
_cell.length_a   1.000
_cell.length_b   1.000
_cell.length_c   1.000
_cell.angle_alpha   90.00
_cell.angle_beta   90.00
_cell.angle_gamma   90.00
#
_symmetry.space_group_name_H-M   'P 1'
#
loop_
_entity.id
_entity.type
_entity.pdbx_description
1 polymer ?
#
loop_
_entity_poly.entity_id
_entity_poly.type
_entity_poly.pdbx_seq_one_letter_code
_entity_poly.pdbx_strand_id
1 'polypeptide(L)'
;GTPVGEAKMLIRQIESYNRGFFAGACGYIDGAGDGAFSVGLRTGVFDGEGGWVYAGCGIVEGSVADDEFDEIDMKLKTILSAFGE
;
A
#
# COMPACT_ATOMS: atom_id res chain seq x y z
N GLY A 1 6.01 10.74 2.71
CA GLY A 1 7.32 11.28 2.99
C GLY A 1 7.37 12.81 2.93
N THR A 2 8.38 13.38 3.53
CA THR A 2 8.62 14.81 3.54
C THR A 2 10.07 15.11 3.19
N PRO A 3 10.35 16.15 2.38
CA PRO A 3 9.37 16.96 1.64
C PRO A 3 8.59 16.13 0.62
N VAL A 4 7.32 16.45 0.44
CA VAL A 4 6.42 15.63 -0.38
C VAL A 4 6.87 15.50 -1.84
N GLY A 5 7.29 16.60 -2.46
CA GLY A 5 7.74 16.59 -3.86
C GLY A 5 8.95 15.70 -4.09
N GLU A 6 9.95 15.80 -3.24
CA GLU A 6 11.17 14.98 -3.33
C GLU A 6 10.86 13.50 -3.05
N ALA A 7 10.03 13.23 -2.06
CA ALA A 7 9.63 11.87 -1.72
C ALA A 7 8.89 11.20 -2.88
N LYS A 8 7.97 11.92 -3.54
CA LYS A 8 7.26 11.40 -4.71
C LYS A 8 8.20 11.10 -5.87
N MET A 9 9.19 11.96 -6.11
CA MET A 9 10.20 11.73 -7.16
C MET A 9 11.00 10.46 -6.88
N LEU A 10 11.46 10.29 -5.63
CA LEU A 10 12.21 9.11 -5.23
C LEU A 10 11.39 7.82 -5.39
N ILE A 11 10.14 7.84 -4.99
CA ILE A 11 9.24 6.70 -5.15
C ILE A 11 9.11 6.31 -6.62
N ARG A 12 8.90 7.29 -7.51
CA ARG A 12 8.80 7.04 -8.96
C ARG A 12 10.08 6.45 -9.54
N GLN A 13 11.24 6.85 -9.04
CA GLN A 13 12.53 6.37 -9.52
C GLN A 13 12.85 4.97 -9.00
N ILE A 14 12.47 4.65 -7.78
CA ILE A 14 12.85 3.41 -7.10
C ILE A 14 11.84 2.29 -7.35
N GLU A 15 10.54 2.58 -7.26
CA GLU A 15 9.50 1.57 -7.48
C GLU A 15 9.32 1.28 -8.96
N SER A 16 9.37 -0.01 -9.31
CA SER A 16 9.26 -0.47 -10.70
C SER A 16 7.84 -0.91 -11.07
N TYR A 17 6.88 -0.76 -10.18
CA TYR A 17 5.50 -1.21 -10.37
C TYR A 17 4.51 -0.05 -10.21
N ASN A 18 3.28 -0.28 -10.68
CA ASN A 18 2.18 0.67 -10.50
C ASN A 18 1.48 0.35 -9.18
N ARG A 19 1.31 1.35 -8.33
CA ARG A 19 0.64 1.16 -7.02
C ARG A 19 -0.85 0.86 -7.16
N GLY A 20 -1.49 1.25 -8.26
CA GLY A 20 -2.92 1.07 -8.42
C GLY A 20 -3.70 1.75 -7.29
N PHE A 21 -4.51 0.99 -6.57
CA PHE A 21 -5.29 1.49 -5.42
C PHE A 21 -4.49 1.57 -4.12
N PHE A 22 -3.28 1.04 -4.09
CA PHE A 22 -2.45 1.03 -2.89
C PHE A 22 -2.09 2.45 -2.46
N ALA A 23 -2.27 2.74 -1.18
CA ALA A 23 -2.05 4.03 -0.55
C ALA A 23 -2.99 5.15 -1.03
N GLY A 24 -3.95 4.83 -1.88
CA GLY A 24 -4.98 5.77 -2.30
C GLY A 24 -6.19 5.75 -1.38
N ALA A 25 -7.07 6.72 -1.55
CA ALA A 25 -8.32 6.79 -0.80
C ALA A 25 -9.38 5.92 -1.48
N CYS A 26 -10.11 5.14 -0.70
CA CYS A 26 -11.22 4.32 -1.17
C CYS A 26 -12.39 4.47 -0.22
N GLY A 27 -13.59 4.67 -0.75
CA GLY A 27 -14.73 4.89 0.10
C GLY A 27 -16.01 5.14 -0.68
N TYR A 28 -16.96 5.78 -0.01
CA TYR A 28 -18.27 6.09 -0.59
C TYR A 28 -18.78 7.45 -0.12
N ILE A 29 -19.66 8.01 -0.93
CA ILE A 29 -20.47 9.19 -0.57
C ILE A 29 -21.91 8.83 -0.92
N ASP A 30 -22.84 9.06 0.02
CA ASP A 30 -24.27 8.81 -0.22
C ASP A 30 -24.99 10.05 -0.74
N GLY A 31 -26.29 9.89 -1.04
CA GLY A 31 -27.12 10.98 -1.56
C GLY A 31 -27.41 12.10 -0.56
N ALA A 32 -27.20 11.88 0.73
CA ALA A 32 -27.36 12.89 1.77
C ALA A 32 -26.08 13.72 2.01
N GLY A 33 -24.98 13.37 1.34
CA GLY A 33 -23.71 14.03 1.49
C GLY A 33 -22.83 13.43 2.59
N ASP A 34 -23.27 12.35 3.22
CA ASP A 34 -22.45 11.62 4.18
C ASP A 34 -21.57 10.61 3.44
N GLY A 35 -20.42 10.30 4.01
CA GLY A 35 -19.52 9.35 3.41
C GLY A 35 -18.41 8.93 4.34
N ALA A 36 -17.65 7.95 3.90
CA ALA A 36 -16.45 7.47 4.60
C ALA A 36 -15.40 7.02 3.60
N PHE A 37 -14.15 7.34 3.90
CA PHE A 37 -13.00 6.95 3.10
C PHE A 37 -11.94 6.34 3.99
N SER A 38 -11.23 5.35 3.45
CA SER A 38 -10.05 4.79 4.11
C SER A 38 -8.90 4.73 3.14
N VAL A 39 -7.68 4.71 3.68
CA VAL A 39 -6.47 4.56 2.89
C VAL A 39 -6.28 3.08 2.55
N GLY A 40 -5.97 2.78 1.29
CA GLY A 40 -5.73 1.42 0.83
C GLY A 40 -4.38 0.90 1.29
N LEU A 41 -4.35 0.36 2.50
CA LEU A 41 -3.18 -0.30 3.07
C LEU A 41 -3.40 -1.81 3.04
N ARG A 42 -2.31 -2.60 2.93
CA ARG A 42 -2.38 -4.07 2.87
C ARG A 42 -3.46 -4.50 1.88
N THR A 43 -3.32 -4.04 0.66
CA THR A 43 -4.36 -4.09 -0.38
C THR A 43 -4.10 -5.24 -1.33
N GLY A 44 -5.17 -5.90 -1.78
CA GLY A 44 -5.12 -6.87 -2.87
C GLY A 44 -6.04 -6.44 -4.00
N VAL A 45 -5.62 -6.66 -5.22
CA VAL A 45 -6.43 -6.43 -6.43
C VAL A 45 -6.40 -7.70 -7.24
N PHE A 46 -7.56 -8.30 -7.49
CA PHE A 46 -7.68 -9.61 -8.12
C PHE A 46 -8.66 -9.55 -9.28
N ASP A 47 -8.38 -10.36 -10.29
CA ASP A 47 -9.32 -10.67 -11.35
C ASP A 47 -9.50 -12.20 -11.41
N GLY A 48 -10.15 -12.74 -12.45
CA GLY A 48 -10.39 -14.17 -12.58
C GLY A 48 -9.14 -15.02 -12.83
N GLU A 49 -8.00 -14.41 -13.13
CA GLU A 49 -6.77 -15.10 -13.50
C GLU A 49 -5.65 -14.95 -12.46
N GLY A 50 -5.78 -14.01 -11.57
CA GLY A 50 -4.76 -13.75 -10.56
C GLY A 50 -4.89 -12.37 -9.96
N GLY A 51 -3.81 -11.88 -9.36
CA GLY A 51 -3.86 -10.59 -8.73
C GLY A 51 -2.52 -10.13 -8.17
N TRP A 52 -2.59 -9.01 -7.49
CA TRP A 52 -1.46 -8.34 -6.89
C TRP A 52 -1.80 -8.01 -5.45
N VAL A 53 -0.85 -8.22 -4.56
CA VAL A 53 -0.96 -7.77 -3.17
C VAL A 53 0.11 -6.73 -2.89
N TYR A 54 -0.24 -5.77 -2.07
CA TYR A 54 0.61 -4.63 -1.77
C TYR A 54 0.70 -4.43 -0.26
N ALA A 55 1.90 -4.17 0.21
CA ALA A 55 2.15 -3.71 1.58
C ALA A 55 3.32 -2.74 1.56
N GLY A 56 3.42 -1.93 2.58
CA GLY A 56 4.49 -0.95 2.69
C GLY A 56 4.74 -0.56 4.13
N CYS A 57 5.75 0.26 4.30
CA CYS A 57 6.11 0.83 5.59
C CYS A 57 6.50 2.29 5.42
N GLY A 58 6.40 3.07 6.49
CA GLY A 58 6.90 4.43 6.52
C GLY A 58 8.41 4.44 6.71
N ILE A 59 9.11 5.10 5.81
CA ILE A 59 10.55 5.26 5.89
C ILE A 59 10.86 6.63 6.50
N VAL A 60 11.61 6.63 7.57
CA VAL A 60 12.00 7.85 8.30
C VAL A 60 13.48 7.79 8.62
N GLU A 61 14.01 8.88 9.14
CA GLU A 61 15.38 8.91 9.66
C GLU A 61 15.52 7.82 10.72
N GLY A 62 16.58 7.02 10.62
CA GLY A 62 16.82 5.90 11.52
C GLY A 62 16.19 4.57 11.09
N SER A 63 15.39 4.55 10.02
CA SER A 63 14.88 3.29 9.45
C SER A 63 16.04 2.42 8.99
N VAL A 64 15.96 1.12 9.30
CA VAL A 64 16.94 0.12 8.88
C VAL A 64 16.31 -0.72 7.77
N ALA A 65 16.95 -0.77 6.62
CA ALA A 65 16.39 -1.41 5.42
C ALA A 65 15.94 -2.85 5.64
N ASP A 66 16.76 -3.66 6.30
CA ASP A 66 16.44 -5.07 6.54
C ASP A 66 15.23 -5.25 7.46
N ASP A 67 15.12 -4.41 8.50
CA ASP A 67 14.00 -4.45 9.44
C ASP A 67 12.70 -4.04 8.76
N GLU A 68 12.74 -3.01 7.92
CA GLU A 68 11.58 -2.54 7.16
C GLU A 68 11.14 -3.58 6.12
N PHE A 69 12.08 -4.23 5.47
CA PHE A 69 11.80 -5.32 4.54
C PHE A 69 11.10 -6.49 5.23
N ASP A 70 11.59 -6.89 6.41
CA ASP A 70 10.98 -7.97 7.20
C ASP A 70 9.56 -7.63 7.62
N GLU A 71 9.32 -6.37 7.98
CA GLU A 71 7.97 -5.88 8.32
C GLU A 71 7.01 -5.99 7.14
N ILE A 72 7.46 -5.58 5.96
CA ILE A 72 6.66 -5.68 4.72
C ILE A 72 6.34 -7.15 4.41
N ASP A 73 7.32 -8.02 4.51
CA ASP A 73 7.15 -9.45 4.25
C ASP A 73 6.10 -10.06 5.19
N MET A 74 6.14 -9.70 6.46
CA MET A 74 5.15 -10.14 7.45
C MET A 74 3.74 -9.63 7.10
N LYS A 75 3.62 -8.38 6.68
CA LYS A 75 2.33 -7.80 6.26
C LYS A 75 1.77 -8.49 5.03
N LEU A 76 2.62 -8.82 4.06
CA LEU A 76 2.20 -9.57 2.86
C LEU A 76 1.71 -10.97 3.23
N LYS A 77 2.40 -11.65 4.13
CA LYS A 77 1.97 -12.98 4.61
C LYS A 77 0.61 -12.95 5.27
N THR A 78 0.30 -11.89 6.00
CA THR A 78 -1.02 -11.71 6.62
C THR A 78 -2.13 -11.66 5.57
N ILE A 79 -1.90 -10.93 4.47
CA ILE A 79 -2.85 -10.85 3.36
C ILE A 79 -2.99 -12.21 2.67
N LEU A 80 -1.88 -12.84 2.34
CA LEU A 80 -1.85 -14.12 1.63
C LEU A 80 -2.50 -15.24 2.44
N SER A 81 -2.36 -15.24 3.76
CA SER A 81 -2.98 -16.25 4.63
C SER A 81 -4.51 -16.23 4.55
N ALA A 82 -5.11 -15.07 4.23
CA ALA A 82 -6.57 -14.96 4.04
C ALA A 82 -7.04 -15.75 2.80
N PHE A 83 -6.14 -16.10 1.89
CA PHE A 83 -6.44 -16.89 0.70
C PHE A 83 -5.97 -18.34 0.82
N GLY A 84 -5.61 -18.79 2.01
CA GLY A 84 -5.17 -20.16 2.25
C GLY A 84 -3.70 -20.44 1.91
N GLU A 85 -2.92 -19.40 1.73
CA GLU A 85 -1.50 -19.50 1.38
C GLU A 85 -0.59 -19.72 2.59
#